data_1d1bada3a573cccf034527e633fc8eae
#
_entry.id   1d1bada3a573cccf034527e633fc8eae
#
_cell.length_a   1.000
_cell.length_b   1.000
_cell.length_c   1.000
_cell.angle_alpha   90.00
_cell.angle_beta   90.00
_cell.angle_gamma   90.00
#
_symmetry.space_group_name_H-M   'P 1'
#
loop_
_entity.id
_entity.type
_entity.pdbx_description
1 polymer ?
#
loop_
_entity_poly.entity_id
_entity_poly.type
_entity_poly.pdbx_seq_one_letter_code
_entity_poly.pdbx_strand_id
1 'polypeptide(L)'
;MVQNADGSLNSSSSLAAKGSTVSILATGAGPTTPPLPAGTFAADDSFRPRLRITVLIGGIGAEVISARVPSGLFAGLLQVDVRIPADAPSGPAVSLELGVGDVLSPPATLAIR
;
A
#
# COMPACT_ATOMS: atom_id res chain seq x y z
N MET A 1 6.78 1.48 -4.21
CA MET A 1 6.37 2.71 -4.91
C MET A 1 5.09 3.24 -4.29
N VAL A 2 5.02 4.53 -4.07
CA VAL A 2 3.83 5.17 -3.52
C VAL A 2 3.37 6.27 -4.46
N GLN A 3 2.07 6.27 -4.78
CA GLN A 3 1.45 7.26 -5.64
C GLN A 3 0.49 8.12 -4.82
N ASN A 4 0.63 9.44 -4.94
CA ASN A 4 -0.25 10.39 -4.28
C ASN A 4 -1.65 10.39 -4.89
N ALA A 5 -2.60 11.04 -4.19
CA ALA A 5 -4.00 11.11 -4.64
C ALA A 5 -4.14 11.78 -6.02
N ASP A 6 -3.24 12.70 -6.39
CA ASP A 6 -3.25 13.38 -7.67
C ASP A 6 -2.56 12.61 -8.80
N GLY A 7 -2.08 11.40 -8.53
CA GLY A 7 -1.38 10.56 -9.50
C GLY A 7 0.12 10.76 -9.57
N SER A 8 0.68 11.76 -8.89
CA SER A 8 2.13 11.95 -8.85
C SER A 8 2.79 10.92 -7.94
N LEU A 9 4.08 10.62 -8.19
CA LEU A 9 4.85 9.77 -7.29
C LEU A 9 5.18 10.53 -6.02
N ASN A 10 4.99 9.87 -4.87
CA ASN A 10 5.34 10.47 -3.58
C ASN A 10 6.84 10.67 -3.48
N SER A 11 7.26 11.88 -3.12
CA SER A 11 8.67 12.24 -2.93
C SER A 11 8.75 13.50 -2.07
N SER A 12 9.98 13.89 -1.73
CA SER A 12 10.20 15.13 -0.96
C SER A 12 9.77 16.40 -1.74
N SER A 13 9.67 16.31 -3.07
CA SER A 13 9.17 17.40 -3.92
C SER A 13 7.70 17.24 -4.29
N SER A 14 7.06 16.14 -3.91
CA SER A 14 5.66 15.84 -4.20
C SER A 14 5.04 15.14 -2.99
N LEU A 15 4.78 15.92 -1.95
CA LEU A 15 4.31 15.45 -0.65
C LEU A 15 2.84 15.07 -0.70
N ALA A 16 2.46 14.04 0.05
CA ALA A 16 1.07 13.67 0.25
C ALA A 16 0.43 14.53 1.35
N ALA A 17 -0.84 14.86 1.18
CA ALA A 17 -1.58 15.59 2.20
C ALA A 17 -2.15 14.62 3.25
N LYS A 18 -2.17 15.04 4.52
CA LYS A 18 -2.87 14.29 5.57
C LYS A 18 -4.36 14.17 5.22
N GLY A 19 -4.92 13.00 5.50
CA GLY A 19 -6.32 12.71 5.16
C GLY A 19 -6.54 12.34 3.70
N SER A 20 -5.54 12.45 2.84
CA SER A 20 -5.65 12.00 1.44
C SER A 20 -5.40 10.50 1.33
N THR A 21 -5.83 9.93 0.20
CA THR A 21 -5.61 8.52 -0.11
C THR A 21 -4.37 8.38 -0.98
N VAL A 22 -3.48 7.46 -0.61
CA VAL A 22 -2.30 7.11 -1.42
C VAL A 22 -2.40 5.65 -1.82
N SER A 23 -1.78 5.31 -2.96
CA SER A 23 -1.69 3.94 -3.44
C SER A 23 -0.27 3.43 -3.26
N ILE A 24 -0.13 2.31 -2.56
CA ILE A 24 1.16 1.67 -2.31
C ILE A 24 1.23 0.43 -3.19
N LEU A 25 2.30 0.32 -4.00
CA LEU A 25 2.58 -0.89 -4.76
C LEU A 25 3.74 -1.63 -4.11
N ALA A 26 3.49 -2.86 -3.71
CA ALA A 26 4.45 -3.68 -2.98
C ALA A 26 4.47 -5.11 -3.50
N THR A 27 5.40 -5.91 -3.01
CA THR A 27 5.47 -7.36 -3.26
C THR A 27 5.09 -8.11 -1.99
N GLY A 28 4.82 -9.42 -2.13
CA GLY A 28 4.53 -10.26 -0.99
C GLY A 28 3.05 -10.33 -0.62
N ALA A 29 2.16 -10.26 -1.62
CA ALA A 29 0.71 -10.36 -1.38
C ALA A 29 0.32 -11.66 -0.68
N GLY A 30 1.11 -12.74 -0.82
CA GLY A 30 0.77 -14.04 -0.30
C GLY A 30 -0.40 -14.67 -1.06
N PRO A 31 -1.09 -15.66 -0.44
CA PRO A 31 -2.23 -16.31 -1.07
C PRO A 31 -3.37 -15.32 -1.30
N THR A 32 -4.10 -15.50 -2.40
CA THR A 32 -5.24 -14.65 -2.77
C THR A 32 -6.54 -15.42 -2.84
N THR A 33 -7.65 -14.69 -2.83
CA THR A 33 -8.99 -15.18 -3.08
C THR A 33 -9.62 -14.33 -4.17
N PRO A 34 -9.97 -14.88 -5.35
CA PRO A 34 -9.70 -16.24 -5.82
C PRO A 34 -8.19 -16.53 -5.93
N PRO A 35 -7.78 -17.80 -5.95
CA PRO A 35 -6.36 -18.14 -6.08
C PRO A 35 -5.79 -17.63 -7.39
N LEU A 36 -4.60 -17.02 -7.32
CA LEU A 36 -3.85 -16.58 -8.49
C LEU A 36 -2.50 -17.30 -8.48
N PRO A 37 -2.28 -18.28 -9.39
CA PRO A 37 -1.05 -19.05 -9.41
C PRO A 37 0.17 -18.17 -9.68
N ALA A 38 1.31 -18.54 -9.08
CA ALA A 38 2.57 -17.85 -9.31
C ALA A 38 2.91 -17.84 -10.80
N GLY A 39 3.45 -16.72 -11.28
CA GLY A 39 3.83 -16.56 -12.69
C GLY A 39 2.68 -16.18 -13.61
N THR A 40 1.48 -15.99 -13.09
CA THR A 40 0.33 -15.58 -13.90
C THR A 40 -0.04 -14.11 -13.63
N PHE A 41 -0.75 -13.51 -14.58
CA PHE A 41 -1.27 -12.15 -14.45
C PHE A 41 -2.69 -12.17 -13.92
N ALA A 42 -3.05 -11.17 -13.12
CA ALA A 42 -4.44 -10.96 -12.74
C ALA A 42 -5.25 -10.48 -13.95
N ALA A 43 -6.34 -11.19 -14.26
CA ALA A 43 -7.20 -10.84 -15.38
C ALA A 43 -8.06 -9.59 -15.08
N ASP A 44 -8.35 -9.36 -13.81
CA ASP A 44 -9.15 -8.23 -13.35
C ASP A 44 -8.75 -7.86 -11.90
N ASP A 45 -9.47 -6.94 -11.27
CA ASP A 45 -9.17 -6.46 -9.93
C ASP A 45 -9.84 -7.27 -8.81
N SER A 46 -10.29 -8.49 -9.11
CA SER A 46 -11.01 -9.32 -8.13
C SER A 46 -10.10 -10.10 -7.17
N PHE A 47 -8.79 -10.19 -7.48
CA PHE A 47 -7.84 -10.97 -6.67
C PHE A 47 -7.40 -10.16 -5.45
N ARG A 48 -7.79 -10.63 -4.27
CA ARG A 48 -7.49 -9.95 -3.01
C ARG A 48 -6.63 -10.84 -2.11
N PRO A 49 -5.74 -10.26 -1.29
CA PRO A 49 -4.98 -11.05 -0.33
C PRO A 49 -5.92 -11.75 0.65
N ARG A 50 -5.60 -12.99 0.99
CA ARG A 50 -6.33 -13.75 2.01
C ARG A 50 -5.91 -13.36 3.41
N LEU A 51 -4.66 -12.94 3.58
CA LEU A 51 -4.14 -12.49 4.86
C LEU A 51 -4.53 -11.03 5.10
N ARG A 52 -4.64 -10.68 6.37
CA ARG A 52 -5.00 -9.32 6.75
C ARG A 52 -3.87 -8.34 6.38
N ILE A 53 -4.25 -7.22 5.78
CA ILE A 53 -3.32 -6.15 5.42
C ILE A 53 -3.46 -5.04 6.45
N THR A 54 -2.32 -4.64 7.02
CA THR A 54 -2.25 -3.51 7.95
C THR A 54 -1.19 -2.52 7.47
N VAL A 55 -1.43 -1.23 7.72
CA VAL A 55 -0.50 -0.17 7.35
C VAL A 55 -0.32 0.75 8.54
N LEU A 56 0.94 1.02 8.89
CA LEU A 56 1.32 1.99 9.92
C LEU A 56 2.05 3.15 9.25
N ILE A 57 1.60 4.37 9.49
CA ILE A 57 2.22 5.58 8.99
C ILE A 57 2.65 6.42 10.19
N GLY A 58 3.96 6.61 10.35
CA GLY A 58 4.50 7.27 11.53
C GLY A 58 4.16 6.55 12.84
N GLY A 59 4.00 5.22 12.79
CA GLY A 59 3.58 4.42 13.93
C GLY A 59 2.09 4.43 14.21
N ILE A 60 1.29 5.13 13.40
CA ILE A 60 -0.16 5.24 13.57
C ILE A 60 -0.87 4.33 12.56
N GLY A 61 -1.84 3.55 13.04
CA GLY A 61 -2.64 2.69 12.17
C GLY A 61 -3.40 3.51 11.13
N ALA A 62 -3.22 3.18 9.85
CA ALA A 62 -3.89 3.85 8.74
C ALA A 62 -5.06 3.01 8.24
N GLU A 63 -6.11 3.68 7.75
CA GLU A 63 -7.28 3.01 7.19
C GLU A 63 -6.94 2.43 5.82
N VAL A 64 -7.01 1.10 5.70
CA VAL A 64 -6.84 0.41 4.41
C VAL A 64 -8.19 0.44 3.69
N ILE A 65 -8.25 1.17 2.57
CA ILE A 65 -9.48 1.31 1.80
C ILE A 65 -9.68 0.09 0.91
N SER A 66 -8.60 -0.36 0.25
CA SER A 66 -8.64 -1.59 -0.53
C SER A 66 -7.24 -2.18 -0.66
N ALA A 67 -7.18 -3.49 -0.88
CA ALA A 67 -5.95 -4.20 -1.15
C ALA A 67 -6.25 -5.28 -2.19
N ARG A 68 -5.44 -5.32 -3.26
CA ARG A 68 -5.68 -6.25 -4.37
C ARG A 68 -4.42 -6.47 -5.18
N VAL A 69 -4.41 -7.54 -5.98
CA VAL A 69 -3.44 -7.69 -7.06
C VAL A 69 -4.00 -6.88 -8.25
N PRO A 70 -3.30 -5.84 -8.72
CA PRO A 70 -3.83 -5.02 -9.80
C PRO A 70 -4.02 -5.79 -11.08
N SER A 71 -5.08 -5.46 -11.84
CA SER A 71 -5.35 -6.04 -13.14
C SER A 71 -4.14 -5.87 -14.07
N GLY A 72 -3.76 -6.95 -14.75
CA GLY A 72 -2.64 -6.97 -15.68
C GLY A 72 -1.27 -7.11 -15.04
N LEU A 73 -1.17 -7.18 -13.70
CA LEU A 73 0.09 -7.36 -13.00
C LEU A 73 0.24 -8.81 -12.50
N PHE A 74 1.49 -9.18 -12.18
CA PHE A 74 1.83 -10.54 -11.76
C PHE A 74 1.27 -10.88 -10.38
N ALA A 75 1.02 -12.17 -10.17
CA ALA A 75 0.79 -12.73 -8.84
C ALA A 75 1.97 -12.36 -7.91
N GLY A 76 1.64 -11.98 -6.68
CA GLY A 76 2.63 -11.54 -5.70
C GLY A 76 2.77 -10.04 -5.59
N LEU A 77 2.35 -9.27 -6.61
CA LEU A 77 2.26 -7.82 -6.50
C LEU A 77 0.97 -7.44 -5.76
N LEU A 78 1.06 -6.39 -4.96
CA LEU A 78 -0.04 -5.95 -4.12
C LEU A 78 -0.17 -4.43 -4.22
N GLN A 79 -1.35 -3.96 -4.55
CA GLN A 79 -1.69 -2.54 -4.45
C GLN A 79 -2.58 -2.33 -3.24
N VAL A 80 -2.17 -1.44 -2.36
CA VAL A 80 -2.92 -1.07 -1.18
C VAL A 80 -3.27 0.42 -1.27
N ASP A 81 -4.57 0.71 -1.27
CA ASP A 81 -5.05 2.09 -1.18
C ASP A 81 -5.33 2.38 0.28
N VAL A 82 -4.68 3.41 0.82
CA VAL A 82 -4.71 3.72 2.24
C VAL A 82 -4.91 5.21 2.45
N ARG A 83 -5.67 5.56 3.49
CA ARG A 83 -5.86 6.96 3.89
C ARG A 83 -4.82 7.34 4.92
N ILE A 84 -4.12 8.45 4.67
CA ILE A 84 -3.15 8.99 5.62
C ILE A 84 -3.91 9.54 6.83
N PRO A 85 -3.56 9.11 8.08
CA PRO A 85 -4.23 9.64 9.26
C PRO A 85 -4.09 11.15 9.36
N ALA A 86 -5.14 11.82 9.84
CA ALA A 86 -5.13 13.27 10.00
C ALA A 86 -4.09 13.73 11.04
N ASP A 87 -3.74 12.86 11.99
CA ASP A 87 -2.76 13.11 13.04
C ASP A 87 -1.38 12.51 12.74
N ALA A 88 -1.15 12.09 11.49
CA ALA A 88 0.16 11.60 11.08
C ALA A 88 1.21 12.73 11.16
N PRO A 89 2.47 12.39 11.47
CA PRO A 89 3.53 13.40 11.44
C PRO A 89 3.79 13.90 10.03
N SER A 90 4.30 15.13 9.93
CA SER A 90 4.72 15.70 8.65
C SER A 90 6.22 15.50 8.47
N GLY A 91 6.67 15.39 7.24
CA GLY A 91 8.09 15.30 6.94
C GLY A 91 8.38 14.61 5.63
N PRO A 92 9.62 14.72 5.13
CA PRO A 92 9.99 14.11 3.85
C PRO A 92 10.23 12.60 3.94
N ALA A 93 10.30 12.03 5.14
CA ALA A 93 10.62 10.61 5.33
C ALA A 93 9.92 10.06 6.58
N VAL A 94 8.58 10.12 6.58
CA VAL A 94 7.77 9.53 7.65
C VAL A 94 7.76 8.02 7.48
N SER A 95 7.91 7.27 8.58
CA SER A 95 7.96 5.81 8.49
C SER A 95 6.67 5.22 7.92
N LEU A 96 6.81 4.22 7.06
CA LEU A 96 5.71 3.48 6.44
C LEU A 96 5.99 2.00 6.60
N GLU A 97 5.08 1.30 7.26
CA GLU A 97 5.19 -0.14 7.47
C GLU A 97 3.94 -0.82 6.94
N LEU A 98 4.13 -1.91 6.19
CA LEU A 98 3.06 -2.72 5.62
C LEU A 98 3.12 -4.10 6.24
N GLY A 99 2.00 -4.55 6.81
CA GLY A 99 1.86 -5.89 7.37
C GLY A 99 0.98 -6.76 6.49
N VAL A 100 1.42 -7.98 6.24
CA VAL A 100 0.64 -9.03 5.58
C VAL A 100 0.54 -10.20 6.57
N GLY A 101 -0.64 -10.41 7.13
CA GLY A 101 -0.81 -11.33 8.24
C GLY A 101 0.03 -10.88 9.44
N ASP A 102 0.89 -11.76 9.95
CA ASP A 102 1.76 -11.47 11.09
C ASP A 102 3.15 -10.96 10.68
N VAL A 103 3.39 -10.79 9.39
CA VAL A 103 4.71 -10.39 8.86
C VAL A 103 4.67 -8.92 8.50
N LEU A 104 5.56 -8.12 9.13
CA LEU A 104 5.76 -6.73 8.76
C LEU A 104 6.84 -6.63 7.69
N SER A 105 6.63 -5.74 6.70
CA SER A 105 7.64 -5.44 5.71
C SER A 105 8.79 -4.65 6.35
N PRO A 106 9.99 -4.65 5.74
CA PRO A 106 11.04 -3.70 6.14
C PRO A 106 10.50 -2.26 6.09
N PRO A 107 10.96 -1.38 6.99
CA PRO A 107 10.50 0.00 6.99
C PRO A 107 10.79 0.70 5.67
N ALA A 108 9.80 1.46 5.21
CA ALA A 108 9.91 2.36 4.07
C ALA A 108 9.59 3.77 4.53
N THR A 109 9.54 4.73 3.62
CA THR A 109 9.23 6.11 3.97
C THR A 109 8.15 6.68 3.07
N LEU A 110 7.42 7.65 3.62
CA LEU A 110 6.35 8.37 2.95
C LEU A 110 6.55 9.87 3.23
N ALA A 111 6.58 10.68 2.19
CA ALA A 111 6.69 12.12 2.34
C ALA A 111 5.30 12.73 2.56
N ILE A 112 5.11 13.43 3.67
CA ILE A 112 3.83 14.00 4.10
C ILE A 112 4.02 15.49 4.39
N ARG A 113 3.14 16.31 3.87
CA ARG A 113 3.16 17.75 4.15
C ARG A 113 2.47 18.10 5.46
#